data_313321914c74994b485ba36f02b635a2
#
_entry.id   313321914c74994b485ba36f02b635a2
#
_cell.length_a   1.000
_cell.length_b   1.000
_cell.length_c   1.000
_cell.angle_alpha   90.00
_cell.angle_beta   90.00
_cell.angle_gamma   90.00
#
_symmetry.space_group_name_H-M   'P 1'
#
loop_
_entity.id
_entity.type
_entity.pdbx_description
1 polymer ?
#
loop_
_entity_poly.entity_id
_entity_poly.type
_entity_poly.pdbx_seq_one_letter_code
_entity_poly.pdbx_strand_id
1 'polypeptide(L)'
;LCDGTTDRLGLVVCDMAPPATGTLILRARAEDADGRAAVTRAETLVVSGDDDWYGATDNDRIDLLPEKKRYGPADVARFQVRTPFKEATALVTVEREGVLDAFVTTIARGNPVLEVPLSGRYAPNVFVSAFLVRGRVGDVAPTALVDLGKPSFRMGLAELKVGWQAHELAVKVTPARDVAKVREKVAVTIAVRKPDGSAP
;
A
#
# COMPACT_ATOMS: atom_id res chain seq x y z
N LEU A 1 -4.37 -21.69 -21.86
CA LEU A 1 -4.36 -20.38 -22.52
C LEU A 1 -5.81 -19.93 -22.68
N CYS A 2 -6.03 -18.65 -22.67
CA CYS A 2 -7.35 -18.04 -22.70
C CYS A 2 -7.61 -17.44 -24.08
N ASP A 3 -8.84 -17.62 -24.58
CA ASP A 3 -9.32 -17.01 -25.81
C ASP A 3 -10.72 -16.46 -25.57
N GLY A 4 -11.09 -15.33 -26.19
CA GLY A 4 -12.39 -14.71 -25.97
C GLY A 4 -12.57 -13.41 -26.76
N THR A 5 -13.80 -12.92 -26.75
CA THR A 5 -14.16 -11.64 -27.35
C THR A 5 -14.30 -10.59 -26.25
N THR A 6 -13.82 -9.37 -26.50
CA THR A 6 -13.97 -8.26 -25.56
C THR A 6 -15.43 -7.86 -25.38
N ASP A 7 -15.76 -7.44 -24.17
CA ASP A 7 -17.06 -6.84 -23.86
C ASP A 7 -17.20 -5.42 -24.44
N ARG A 8 -18.29 -4.72 -24.09
CA ARG A 8 -18.55 -3.33 -24.55
C ARG A 8 -17.52 -2.31 -24.03
N LEU A 9 -16.76 -2.66 -22.98
CA LEU A 9 -15.71 -1.83 -22.39
C LEU A 9 -14.34 -2.19 -22.94
N GLY A 10 -14.25 -3.14 -23.87
CA GLY A 10 -12.99 -3.63 -24.42
C GLY A 10 -12.24 -4.58 -23.48
N LEU A 11 -12.93 -5.20 -22.50
CA LEU A 11 -12.33 -6.09 -21.52
C LEU A 11 -12.63 -7.58 -21.85
N VAL A 12 -11.59 -8.39 -21.63
CA VAL A 12 -11.69 -9.85 -21.52
C VAL A 12 -11.02 -10.24 -20.21
N VAL A 13 -11.68 -11.04 -19.39
CA VAL A 13 -11.13 -11.56 -18.14
C VAL A 13 -10.82 -13.03 -18.31
N CYS A 14 -9.62 -13.42 -17.93
CA CYS A 14 -9.13 -14.77 -18.01
C CYS A 14 -8.57 -15.24 -16.68
N ASP A 15 -9.19 -16.23 -16.09
CA ASP A 15 -8.67 -16.90 -14.91
C ASP A 15 -7.87 -18.13 -15.32
N MET A 16 -6.60 -18.19 -14.90
CA MET A 16 -5.72 -19.31 -15.21
C MET A 16 -4.84 -19.67 -14.02
N ALA A 17 -4.63 -20.96 -13.82
CA ALA A 17 -3.60 -21.42 -12.91
C ALA A 17 -2.24 -21.29 -13.60
N PRO A 18 -1.22 -20.75 -12.92
CA PRO A 18 0.14 -20.68 -13.49
C PRO A 18 0.68 -22.10 -13.71
N PRO A 19 1.31 -22.38 -14.85
CA PRO A 19 1.77 -23.73 -15.19
C PRO A 19 3.05 -24.16 -14.44
N ALA A 20 3.84 -23.20 -13.95
CA ALA A 20 5.10 -23.44 -13.26
C ALA A 20 5.51 -22.22 -12.45
N THR A 21 6.44 -22.39 -11.51
CA THR A 21 7.11 -21.30 -10.80
C THR A 21 8.16 -20.62 -11.68
N GLY A 22 8.48 -19.36 -11.37
CA GLY A 22 9.44 -18.55 -12.11
C GLY A 22 8.80 -17.33 -12.77
N THR A 23 9.53 -16.67 -13.67
CA THR A 23 9.01 -15.52 -14.41
C THR A 23 8.03 -15.99 -15.48
N LEU A 24 6.77 -15.65 -15.31
CA LEU A 24 5.72 -15.89 -16.29
C LEU A 24 5.58 -14.68 -17.21
N ILE A 25 5.72 -14.89 -18.49
CA ILE A 25 5.51 -13.87 -19.52
C ILE A 25 4.13 -14.10 -20.15
N LEU A 26 3.21 -13.19 -19.90
CA LEU A 26 1.89 -13.17 -20.50
C LEU A 26 1.94 -12.38 -21.81
N ARG A 27 1.52 -12.99 -22.90
CA ARG A 27 1.40 -12.31 -24.19
C ARG A 27 -0.06 -12.28 -24.59
N ALA A 28 -0.61 -11.09 -24.74
CA ALA A 28 -1.96 -10.90 -25.29
C ALA A 28 -1.86 -10.42 -26.75
N ARG A 29 -2.72 -10.99 -27.60
CA ARG A 29 -2.94 -10.55 -28.97
C ARG A 29 -4.42 -10.30 -29.16
N ALA A 30 -4.76 -9.09 -29.58
CA ALA A 30 -6.12 -8.74 -29.98
C ALA A 30 -6.14 -8.42 -31.47
N GLU A 31 -7.27 -8.69 -32.12
CA GLU A 31 -7.45 -8.41 -33.54
C GLU A 31 -8.81 -7.73 -33.73
N ASP A 32 -8.86 -6.66 -34.52
CA ASP A 32 -10.11 -5.98 -34.82
C ASP A 32 -10.85 -6.65 -35.99
N ALA A 33 -12.06 -6.12 -36.30
CA ALA A 33 -12.88 -6.66 -37.39
C ALA A 33 -12.25 -6.52 -38.78
N ASP A 34 -11.26 -5.65 -38.91
CA ASP A 34 -10.52 -5.41 -40.17
C ASP A 34 -9.24 -6.28 -40.24
N GLY A 35 -9.02 -7.16 -39.27
CA GLY A 35 -7.85 -8.04 -39.21
C GLY A 35 -6.55 -7.37 -38.72
N ARG A 36 -6.64 -6.15 -38.14
CA ARG A 36 -5.47 -5.47 -37.57
C ARG A 36 -5.17 -6.03 -36.19
N ALA A 37 -3.95 -6.49 -35.98
CA ALA A 37 -3.54 -7.09 -34.73
C ALA A 37 -2.74 -6.12 -33.85
N ALA A 38 -3.06 -6.11 -32.56
CA ALA A 38 -2.27 -5.49 -31.51
C ALA A 38 -1.72 -6.58 -30.58
N VAL A 39 -0.47 -6.45 -30.16
CA VAL A 39 0.19 -7.39 -29.25
C VAL A 39 0.77 -6.63 -28.08
N THR A 40 0.54 -7.12 -26.89
CA THR A 40 1.18 -6.64 -25.67
C THR A 40 1.72 -7.79 -24.85
N ARG A 41 2.58 -7.47 -23.88
CA ARG A 41 3.09 -8.45 -22.92
C ARG A 41 3.09 -7.87 -21.52
N ALA A 42 2.93 -8.75 -20.54
CA ALA A 42 3.12 -8.46 -19.14
C ALA A 42 3.97 -9.56 -18.51
N GLU A 43 4.73 -9.22 -17.50
CA GLU A 43 5.57 -10.17 -16.78
C GLU A 43 5.05 -10.24 -15.32
N THR A 44 4.99 -11.45 -14.79
CA THR A 44 4.68 -11.68 -13.38
C THR A 44 5.53 -12.80 -12.84
N LEU A 45 5.86 -12.75 -11.56
CA LEU A 45 6.60 -13.81 -10.89
C LEU A 45 5.62 -14.79 -10.25
N VAL A 46 5.74 -16.06 -10.58
CA VAL A 46 5.01 -17.17 -9.98
C VAL A 46 5.92 -17.88 -9.01
N VAL A 47 5.50 -17.99 -7.75
CA VAL A 47 6.28 -18.60 -6.68
C VAL A 47 5.52 -19.73 -6.01
N SER A 48 6.20 -20.79 -5.59
CA SER A 48 5.65 -21.78 -4.68
C SER A 48 5.88 -21.36 -3.22
N GLY A 49 5.12 -21.92 -2.29
CA GLY A 49 5.21 -21.53 -0.87
C GLY A 49 6.60 -21.69 -0.23
N ASP A 50 7.49 -22.46 -0.86
CA ASP A 50 8.85 -22.76 -0.36
C ASP A 50 9.97 -22.04 -1.12
N ASP A 51 9.66 -21.37 -2.24
CA ASP A 51 10.67 -20.70 -3.04
C ASP A 51 11.12 -19.38 -2.42
N ASP A 52 12.39 -19.04 -2.55
CA ASP A 52 12.96 -17.72 -2.26
C ASP A 52 12.52 -16.74 -3.37
N TRP A 53 11.30 -16.27 -3.29
CA TRP A 53 10.67 -15.46 -4.31
C TRP A 53 11.15 -14.00 -4.38
N TYR A 54 12.02 -13.61 -3.51
CA TYR A 54 12.75 -12.36 -3.63
C TYR A 54 14.21 -12.68 -3.84
N GLY A 55 14.63 -12.70 -5.08
CA GLY A 55 16.05 -12.80 -5.40
C GLY A 55 16.84 -11.84 -4.53
N ALA A 56 17.90 -12.32 -3.93
CA ALA A 56 18.83 -11.49 -3.18
C ALA A 56 19.38 -10.43 -4.15
N THR A 57 18.70 -9.29 -4.24
CA THR A 57 19.27 -8.12 -4.88
C THR A 57 20.34 -7.56 -3.96
N ASP A 58 21.44 -7.16 -4.53
CA ASP A 58 22.62 -6.66 -3.81
C ASP A 58 22.39 -5.27 -3.18
N ASN A 59 21.14 -4.85 -3.02
CA ASN A 59 20.74 -3.60 -2.42
C ASN A 59 20.04 -3.81 -1.06
N ASP A 60 20.11 -2.82 -0.19
CA ASP A 60 19.52 -2.86 1.15
C ASP A 60 18.02 -2.47 1.15
N ARG A 61 17.36 -2.52 0.00
CA ARG A 61 15.96 -2.12 -0.17
C ARG A 61 15.02 -3.32 -0.16
N ILE A 62 13.80 -3.07 0.34
CA ILE A 62 12.65 -3.94 0.20
C ILE A 62 11.45 -3.15 -0.29
N ASP A 63 10.49 -3.85 -0.88
CA ASP A 63 9.22 -3.26 -1.25
C ASP A 63 8.20 -3.41 -0.13
N LEU A 64 7.55 -2.30 0.21
CA LEU A 64 6.35 -2.25 1.04
C LEU A 64 5.17 -1.96 0.13
N LEU A 65 4.32 -2.96 -0.10
CA LEU A 65 3.18 -2.84 -1.02
C LEU A 65 1.89 -2.69 -0.22
N PRO A 66 1.29 -1.50 -0.16
CA PRO A 66 0.03 -1.30 0.54
C PRO A 66 -1.12 -1.98 -0.21
N GLU A 67 -2.05 -2.59 0.53
CA GLU A 67 -3.24 -3.24 0.00
C GLU A 67 -4.15 -2.25 -0.75
N LYS A 68 -4.21 -1.00 -0.29
CA LYS A 68 -5.05 0.07 -0.85
C LYS A 68 -4.23 1.33 -1.11
N LYS A 69 -4.67 2.15 -2.04
CA LYS A 69 -4.07 3.46 -2.32
C LYS A 69 -4.56 4.56 -1.37
N ARG A 70 -5.74 4.40 -0.77
CA ARG A 70 -6.38 5.36 0.14
C ARG A 70 -7.03 4.64 1.29
N TYR A 71 -6.97 5.24 2.45
CA TYR A 71 -7.47 4.71 3.72
C TYR A 71 -8.31 5.75 4.44
N GLY A 72 -9.25 5.29 5.25
CA GLY A 72 -9.95 6.12 6.24
C GLY A 72 -9.10 6.35 7.50
N PRO A 73 -9.50 7.32 8.34
CA PRO A 73 -8.73 7.69 9.54
C PRO A 73 -8.78 6.66 10.68
N ALA A 74 -9.55 5.59 10.56
CA ALA A 74 -9.65 4.51 11.54
C ALA A 74 -9.34 3.13 10.93
N ASP A 75 -8.86 3.10 9.68
CA ASP A 75 -8.48 1.87 9.01
C ASP A 75 -7.17 1.31 9.58
N VAL A 76 -6.93 0.02 9.32
CA VAL A 76 -5.63 -0.61 9.45
C VAL A 76 -5.03 -0.76 8.06
N ALA A 77 -3.90 -0.12 7.80
CA ALA A 77 -3.17 -0.30 6.56
C ALA A 77 -2.36 -1.59 6.62
N ARG A 78 -2.55 -2.45 5.63
CA ARG A 78 -1.81 -3.70 5.46
C ARG A 78 -0.84 -3.56 4.31
N PHE A 79 0.40 -3.96 4.56
CA PHE A 79 1.46 -3.99 3.57
C PHE A 79 1.96 -5.41 3.38
N GLN A 80 2.09 -5.83 2.15
CA GLN A 80 2.93 -6.97 1.84
C GLN A 80 4.40 -6.53 1.90
N VAL A 81 5.16 -7.18 2.77
CA VAL A 81 6.60 -6.90 2.95
C VAL A 81 7.40 -7.87 2.10
N ARG A 82 8.02 -7.37 1.04
CA ARG A 82 8.85 -8.19 0.17
C ARG A 82 10.29 -8.19 0.67
N THR A 83 10.65 -9.21 1.45
CA THR A 83 11.96 -9.34 2.08
C THR A 83 12.60 -10.70 1.80
N PRO A 84 13.93 -10.79 1.59
CA PRO A 84 14.64 -12.07 1.46
C PRO A 84 14.82 -12.79 2.80
N PHE A 85 14.43 -12.19 3.92
CA PHE A 85 14.61 -12.79 5.24
C PHE A 85 13.49 -13.78 5.55
N LYS A 86 13.84 -14.94 6.10
CA LYS A 86 12.85 -15.89 6.64
C LYS A 86 12.12 -15.29 7.84
N GLU A 87 12.87 -14.59 8.68
CA GLU A 87 12.39 -13.84 9.83
C GLU A 87 13.29 -12.63 10.07
N ALA A 88 12.68 -11.52 10.47
CA ALA A 88 13.40 -10.29 10.82
C ALA A 88 12.62 -9.48 11.85
N THR A 89 13.33 -8.78 12.71
CA THR A 89 12.75 -7.73 13.55
C THR A 89 12.62 -6.47 12.72
N ALA A 90 11.45 -5.87 12.69
CA ALA A 90 11.15 -4.64 11.98
C ALA A 90 10.93 -3.48 12.96
N LEU A 91 11.71 -2.42 12.85
CA LEU A 91 11.35 -1.11 13.37
C LEU A 91 10.49 -0.43 12.31
N VAL A 92 9.25 -0.11 12.68
CA VAL A 92 8.28 0.56 11.81
C VAL A 92 8.10 1.98 12.30
N THR A 93 8.19 2.95 11.40
CA THR A 93 7.90 4.35 11.70
C THR A 93 6.81 4.88 10.78
N VAL A 94 5.98 5.77 11.32
CA VAL A 94 5.00 6.55 10.58
C VAL A 94 5.45 8.00 10.61
N GLU A 95 5.69 8.59 9.46
CA GLU A 95 6.44 9.83 9.33
C GLU A 95 5.70 10.87 8.48
N ARG A 96 5.77 12.13 8.91
CA ARG A 96 5.50 13.34 8.12
C ARG A 96 6.12 14.52 8.87
N GLU A 97 7.07 15.21 8.25
CA GLU A 97 7.84 16.30 8.90
C GLU A 97 8.60 15.87 10.16
N GLY A 98 8.53 14.58 10.51
CA GLY A 98 9.12 13.94 11.67
C GLY A 98 8.44 12.60 11.94
N VAL A 99 8.91 11.88 12.94
CA VAL A 99 8.31 10.61 13.36
C VAL A 99 7.05 10.90 14.19
N LEU A 100 5.91 10.46 13.68
CA LEU A 100 4.61 10.58 14.35
C LEU A 100 4.33 9.39 15.26
N ASP A 101 4.72 8.18 14.83
CA ASP A 101 4.63 6.94 15.58
C ASP A 101 5.78 6.01 15.24
N ALA A 102 6.13 5.13 16.18
CA ALA A 102 7.11 4.08 15.99
C ALA A 102 6.75 2.85 16.82
N PHE A 103 6.96 1.66 16.25
CA PHE A 103 6.79 0.40 16.96
C PHE A 103 7.71 -0.68 16.38
N VAL A 104 7.89 -1.74 17.14
CA VAL A 104 8.68 -2.90 16.72
C VAL A 104 7.77 -4.11 16.56
N THR A 105 7.96 -4.85 15.48
CA THR A 105 7.24 -6.10 15.19
C THR A 105 8.17 -7.12 14.55
N THR A 106 7.70 -8.34 14.41
CA THR A 106 8.41 -9.40 13.68
C THR A 106 7.75 -9.64 12.34
N ILE A 107 8.52 -9.69 11.28
CA ILE A 107 8.09 -10.09 9.94
C ILE A 107 8.65 -11.48 9.67
N ALA A 108 7.76 -12.43 9.41
CA ALA A 108 8.12 -13.80 9.09
C ALA A 108 7.64 -14.18 7.68
N ARG A 109 8.37 -15.07 7.01
CA ARG A 109 8.04 -15.55 5.66
C ARG A 109 6.63 -16.14 5.55
N GLY A 110 6.18 -16.86 6.58
CA GLY A 110 4.84 -17.45 6.61
C GLY A 110 3.71 -16.43 6.73
N ASN A 111 4.03 -15.20 7.18
CA ASN A 111 3.09 -14.07 7.24
C ASN A 111 3.85 -12.76 6.98
N PRO A 112 4.19 -12.45 5.73
CA PRO A 112 4.94 -11.26 5.36
C PRO A 112 4.05 -10.01 5.32
N VAL A 113 3.18 -9.83 6.30
CA VAL A 113 2.24 -8.71 6.38
C VAL A 113 2.62 -7.80 7.54
N LEU A 114 2.73 -6.52 7.25
CA LEU A 114 2.86 -5.45 8.22
C LEU A 114 1.52 -4.74 8.35
N GLU A 115 1.01 -4.62 9.56
CA GLU A 115 -0.21 -3.87 9.87
C GLU A 115 0.13 -2.56 10.59
N VAL A 116 -0.43 -1.46 10.09
CA VAL A 116 -0.26 -0.12 10.65
C VAL A 116 -1.64 0.48 10.95
N PRO A 117 -2.04 0.59 12.22
CA PRO A 117 -3.27 1.29 12.58
C PRO A 117 -3.19 2.77 12.19
N LEU A 118 -4.23 3.27 11.54
CA LEU A 118 -4.26 4.65 11.08
C LEU A 118 -5.06 5.54 12.04
N SER A 119 -4.69 6.82 12.05
CA SER A 119 -5.32 7.86 12.85
C SER A 119 -5.65 9.06 11.95
N GLY A 120 -6.70 9.82 12.31
CA GLY A 120 -7.05 11.05 11.62
C GLY A 120 -5.91 12.07 11.54
N ARG A 121 -5.00 12.08 12.53
CA ARG A 121 -3.81 12.95 12.52
C ARG A 121 -2.84 12.67 11.36
N TYR A 122 -3.00 11.54 10.66
CA TYR A 122 -2.18 11.18 9.52
C TYR A 122 -2.66 11.77 8.20
N ALA A 123 -3.85 12.41 8.18
CA ALA A 123 -4.32 13.11 6.99
C ALA A 123 -3.40 14.29 6.62
N PRO A 124 -3.15 14.56 5.32
CA PRO A 124 -3.69 13.88 4.14
C PRO A 124 -2.88 12.66 3.71
N ASN A 125 -1.66 12.51 4.17
CA ASN A 125 -0.74 11.42 3.86
C ASN A 125 0.30 11.27 4.95
N VAL A 126 0.87 10.10 5.03
CA VAL A 126 2.08 9.78 5.81
C VAL A 126 2.96 8.83 5.02
N PHE A 127 4.22 8.77 5.40
CA PHE A 127 5.15 7.76 4.94
C PHE A 127 5.31 6.70 6.02
N VAL A 128 5.23 5.43 5.61
CA VAL A 128 5.52 4.29 6.47
C VAL A 128 6.88 3.75 6.07
N SER A 129 7.82 3.74 7.00
CA SER A 129 9.13 3.14 6.84
C SER A 129 9.20 1.85 7.64
N ALA A 130 9.84 0.83 7.11
CA ALA A 130 10.13 -0.41 7.81
C ALA A 130 11.62 -0.73 7.67
N PHE A 131 12.32 -0.71 8.79
CA PHE A 131 13.72 -1.09 8.90
C PHE A 131 13.80 -2.49 9.49
N LEU A 132 14.14 -3.48 8.65
CA LEU A 132 14.21 -4.88 9.00
C LEU A 132 15.64 -5.27 9.35
N VAL A 133 15.81 -5.88 10.51
CA VAL A 133 17.10 -6.41 10.97
C VAL A 133 16.99 -7.91 11.15
N ARG A 134 17.88 -8.63 10.51
CA ARG A 134 18.11 -10.06 10.74
C ARG A 134 19.42 -10.23 11.48
N GLY A 135 19.35 -10.85 12.66
CA GLY A 135 20.53 -11.24 13.43
C GLY A 135 21.42 -12.26 12.70
N ARG A 136 22.44 -12.73 13.35
CA ARG A 136 23.29 -13.83 12.84
C ARG A 136 22.45 -15.11 12.66
N VAL A 137 22.59 -15.73 11.51
CA VAL A 137 21.87 -16.98 11.17
C VAL A 137 22.82 -18.16 11.22
N GLY A 138 22.45 -19.17 12.04
CA GLY A 138 23.17 -20.44 12.15
C GLY A 138 24.54 -20.33 12.82
N ASP A 139 25.11 -21.50 13.09
CA ASP A 139 26.44 -21.64 13.68
C ASP A 139 27.55 -21.73 12.62
N VAL A 140 27.31 -21.15 11.42
CA VAL A 140 28.32 -21.16 10.37
C VAL A 140 29.42 -20.17 10.73
N ALA A 141 30.60 -20.71 10.99
CA ALA A 141 31.76 -19.92 11.27
C ALA A 141 32.15 -19.11 10.01
N PRO A 142 32.46 -17.82 10.15
CA PRO A 142 32.91 -17.01 9.02
C PRO A 142 34.25 -17.56 8.52
N THR A 143 34.42 -17.53 7.19
CA THR A 143 35.72 -17.77 6.54
C THR A 143 36.41 -16.45 6.25
N ALA A 144 37.68 -16.49 5.86
CA ALA A 144 38.42 -15.29 5.47
C ALA A 144 37.81 -14.52 4.27
N LEU A 145 36.99 -15.20 3.46
CA LEU A 145 36.40 -14.67 2.23
C LEU A 145 34.89 -14.46 2.31
N VAL A 146 34.17 -15.22 3.14
CA VAL A 146 32.71 -15.23 3.17
C VAL A 146 32.18 -15.46 4.57
N ASP A 147 31.21 -14.65 5.01
CA ASP A 147 30.37 -14.87 6.20
C ASP A 147 28.90 -14.94 5.80
N LEU A 148 28.44 -16.15 5.54
CA LEU A 148 27.05 -16.41 5.14
C LEU A 148 26.03 -16.15 6.25
N GLY A 149 26.48 -16.21 7.51
CA GLY A 149 25.64 -16.01 8.70
C GLY A 149 25.62 -14.56 9.20
N LYS A 150 26.32 -13.61 8.58
CA LYS A 150 26.43 -12.24 9.12
C LYS A 150 25.07 -11.57 9.30
N PRO A 151 24.92 -10.72 10.33
CA PRO A 151 23.74 -9.87 10.46
C PRO A 151 23.54 -9.00 9.21
N SER A 152 22.28 -8.77 8.86
CA SER A 152 21.92 -7.99 7.68
C SER A 152 20.68 -7.16 7.95
N PHE A 153 20.52 -6.07 7.21
CA PHE A 153 19.34 -5.23 7.30
C PHE A 153 18.75 -4.97 5.92
N ARG A 154 17.50 -4.53 5.90
CA ARG A 154 16.79 -4.04 4.72
C ARG A 154 15.86 -2.92 5.14
N MET A 155 15.58 -1.99 4.24
CA MET A 155 14.68 -0.88 4.50
C MET A 155 13.71 -0.68 3.33
N GLY A 156 12.45 -0.43 3.67
CA GLY A 156 11.40 -0.06 2.72
C GLY A 156 10.65 1.17 3.17
N LEU A 157 10.10 1.90 2.20
CA LEU A 157 9.31 3.10 2.42
C LEU A 157 8.10 3.08 1.49
N ALA A 158 6.92 3.42 2.02
CA ALA A 158 5.70 3.57 1.24
C ALA A 158 4.89 4.77 1.69
N GLU A 159 4.31 5.50 0.75
CA GLU A 159 3.36 6.58 1.02
C GLU A 159 1.95 6.00 1.21
N LEU A 160 1.23 6.48 2.23
CA LEU A 160 -0.20 6.26 2.43
C LEU A 160 -0.96 7.56 2.33
N LYS A 161 -2.09 7.52 1.63
CA LYS A 161 -3.07 8.62 1.60
C LYS A 161 -4.17 8.32 2.60
N VAL A 162 -4.37 9.25 3.54
CA VAL A 162 -5.39 9.15 4.60
C VAL A 162 -6.45 10.21 4.38
N GLY A 163 -7.72 9.82 4.48
CA GLY A 163 -8.84 10.71 4.25
C GLY A 163 -9.00 11.78 5.32
N TRP A 164 -9.69 12.86 4.94
CA TRP A 164 -9.92 14.05 5.76
C TRP A 164 -11.10 13.96 6.72
N GLN A 165 -11.81 12.83 6.74
CA GLN A 165 -13.09 12.69 7.45
C GLN A 165 -13.01 13.10 8.94
N ALA A 166 -11.84 12.92 9.57
CA ALA A 166 -11.62 13.34 10.95
C ALA A 166 -11.52 14.87 11.12
N HIS A 167 -11.33 15.62 10.05
CA HIS A 167 -11.13 17.07 10.03
C HIS A 167 -12.24 17.82 9.28
N GLU A 168 -13.25 17.12 8.77
CA GLU A 168 -14.39 17.74 8.11
C GLU A 168 -15.31 18.41 9.11
N LEU A 169 -15.77 19.60 8.77
CA LEU A 169 -16.77 20.32 9.56
C LEU A 169 -18.09 20.40 8.80
N ALA A 170 -19.17 20.00 9.45
CA ALA A 170 -20.51 20.22 8.93
C ALA A 170 -20.92 21.66 9.20
N VAL A 171 -21.05 22.46 8.15
CA VAL A 171 -21.45 23.87 8.26
C VAL A 171 -22.87 24.03 7.68
N LYS A 172 -23.80 24.50 8.53
CA LYS A 172 -25.17 24.84 8.13
C LYS A 172 -25.36 26.34 8.25
N VAL A 173 -25.72 26.97 7.15
CA VAL A 173 -26.04 28.39 7.09
C VAL A 173 -27.56 28.55 6.93
N THR A 174 -28.20 29.27 7.85
CA THR A 174 -29.65 29.49 7.85
C THR A 174 -29.93 31.00 7.91
N PRO A 175 -30.39 31.60 6.83
CA PRO A 175 -30.82 32.99 6.86
C PRO A 175 -32.13 33.12 7.62
N ALA A 176 -32.35 34.27 8.27
CA ALA A 176 -33.58 34.56 9.02
C ALA A 176 -34.83 34.69 8.10
N ARG A 177 -34.61 34.86 6.79
CA ARG A 177 -35.64 34.91 5.76
C ARG A 177 -35.07 34.46 4.39
N ASP A 178 -35.89 33.89 3.55
CA ASP A 178 -35.48 33.33 2.26
C ASP A 178 -35.35 34.43 1.17
N VAL A 179 -36.02 35.55 1.35
CA VAL A 179 -36.02 36.67 0.41
C VAL A 179 -35.70 37.96 1.14
N ALA A 180 -34.78 38.73 0.58
CA ALA A 180 -34.39 40.06 1.07
C ALA A 180 -34.26 41.04 -0.08
N LYS A 181 -34.46 42.35 0.20
CA LYS A 181 -34.24 43.40 -0.78
C LYS A 181 -32.74 43.65 -0.99
N VAL A 182 -32.41 44.23 -2.13
CA VAL A 182 -31.02 44.61 -2.40
C VAL A 182 -30.52 45.60 -1.34
N ARG A 183 -29.33 45.32 -0.81
CA ARG A 183 -28.68 46.07 0.27
C ARG A 183 -29.36 45.96 1.66
N GLU A 184 -30.34 45.11 1.82
CA GLU A 184 -30.97 44.86 3.13
C GLU A 184 -30.01 43.99 4.00
N LYS A 185 -29.91 44.30 5.29
CA LYS A 185 -29.18 43.47 6.24
C LYS A 185 -30.07 42.29 6.68
N VAL A 186 -29.56 41.10 6.51
CA VAL A 186 -30.23 39.86 6.94
C VAL A 186 -29.39 39.18 8.02
N ALA A 187 -30.02 38.80 9.12
CA ALA A 187 -29.40 37.98 10.13
C ALA A 187 -29.22 36.54 9.59
N VAL A 188 -28.05 35.98 9.81
CA VAL A 188 -27.71 34.62 9.37
C VAL A 188 -27.21 33.84 10.57
N THR A 189 -27.77 32.66 10.80
CA THR A 189 -27.27 31.70 11.80
C THR A 189 -26.34 30.72 11.12
N ILE A 190 -25.13 30.62 11.63
CA ILE A 190 -24.12 29.64 11.14
C ILE A 190 -23.92 28.61 12.27
N ALA A 191 -24.29 27.38 12.01
CA ALA A 191 -24.03 26.26 12.89
C ALA A 191 -22.87 25.41 12.35
N VAL A 192 -21.85 25.20 13.16
CA VAL A 192 -20.67 24.39 12.82
C VAL A 192 -20.62 23.19 13.77
N ARG A 193 -20.35 22.03 13.20
CA ARG A 193 -20.24 20.77 13.95
C ARG A 193 -19.04 19.98 13.49
N LYS A 194 -18.38 19.27 14.42
CA LYS A 194 -17.39 18.22 14.09
C LYS A 194 -18.08 16.97 13.54
N PRO A 195 -17.33 16.00 12.96
CA PRO A 195 -17.88 14.75 12.44
C PRO A 195 -18.69 13.96 13.48
N ASP A 196 -18.32 14.03 14.75
CA ASP A 196 -19.00 13.40 15.88
C ASP A 196 -20.26 14.16 16.36
N GLY A 197 -20.60 15.29 15.72
CA GLY A 197 -21.73 16.15 16.07
C GLY A 197 -21.45 17.14 17.20
N SER A 198 -20.28 17.10 17.83
CA SER A 198 -19.88 18.04 18.88
C SER A 198 -19.59 19.46 18.33
N ALA A 199 -19.48 20.44 19.20
CA ALA A 199 -19.00 21.78 18.83
C ALA A 199 -17.51 21.72 18.47
N PRO A 200 -17.06 22.54 17.50
CA PRO A 200 -15.65 22.58 17.09
C PRO A 200 -14.74 23.08 18.20
#